data_fbc16a12386720e4866408e74309948a
#
_entry.id   fbc16a12386720e4866408e74309948a
#
_cell.length_a   1.000
_cell.length_b   1.000
_cell.length_c   1.000
_cell.angle_alpha   90.00
_cell.angle_beta   90.00
_cell.angle_gamma   90.00
#
_symmetry.space_group_name_H-M   'P 1'
#
loop_
_entity.id
_entity.type
_entity.pdbx_description
1 polymer ?
#
loop_
_entity_poly.entity_id
_entity_poly.type
_entity_poly.pdbx_seq_one_letter_code
_entity_poly.pdbx_strand_id
1 'polypeptide(L)'
;HYGLNILNRSHTTYPIYFKEAAIKRVLINKELADHVSLDLALPNSGLIHNWIRKYKEDGYNVINHKKGRPSHEKQRPTNQRTSKTTKGPEARELKAYCRKRICKKIECLSFSKKKPKAKEIAQVVTELRHELHVTITFILNTINSNPDLPHLSKSNYYYVLKHDDKDLKNQEIMKRIKEIFEEHKHRYGYRRITAQLHIEAIKVNHKKVKRLMNKMGLFGIAIRRKRKYSSYQGTVGKIKPNLICRNFLAILPDRKWYSDITEFHLNGEKLYLSPIMDGCTHEIISYTISRHPVLKQVMDMLELAYKDHPALNGLIFHTDQGWQYQHPAFQNWLKNHGIEQSMSRKGNSLDDGLMEGFFGILKREMFYGFEKTFKNLDELEKAIKEYIYYYNNKRIKSTIKNHTPIQYRNMVLNQL
;
A
#
# COMPACT_ATOMS: atom_id res chain seq x y z
N HIS A 1 -18.53 -11.45 -36.01
CA HIS A 1 -17.25 -11.88 -36.59
C HIS A 1 -16.50 -10.68 -37.15
N TYR A 2 -15.86 -9.87 -36.31
CA TYR A 2 -14.91 -8.84 -36.75
C TYR A 2 -13.51 -9.43 -36.54
N GLY A 3 -12.88 -9.81 -37.69
CA GLY A 3 -11.60 -10.50 -37.70
C GLY A 3 -10.43 -9.65 -37.18
N LEU A 4 -9.33 -10.31 -36.90
CA LEU A 4 -8.03 -9.83 -36.36
C LEU A 4 -7.38 -8.63 -37.12
N ASN A 5 -7.98 -8.13 -38.20
CA ASN A 5 -7.48 -7.00 -39.00
C ASN A 5 -7.62 -5.61 -38.34
N ILE A 6 -8.26 -5.51 -37.17
CA ILE A 6 -8.45 -4.24 -36.45
C ILE A 6 -7.18 -3.85 -35.65
N LEU A 7 -6.35 -4.81 -35.30
CA LEU A 7 -5.18 -4.58 -34.44
C LEU A 7 -3.96 -3.95 -35.15
N ASN A 8 -3.94 -3.90 -36.49
CA ASN A 8 -2.82 -3.43 -37.28
C ASN A 8 -3.02 -2.07 -37.99
N ARG A 9 -3.99 -1.25 -37.57
CA ARG A 9 -4.17 0.09 -38.16
C ARG A 9 -3.32 1.12 -37.46
N SER A 10 -2.23 1.56 -38.09
CA SER A 10 -1.47 2.77 -37.74
C SER A 10 -2.40 3.99 -37.76
N HIS A 11 -2.30 4.83 -36.71
CA HIS A 11 -2.90 6.18 -36.52
C HIS A 11 -3.81 6.70 -37.65
N THR A 12 -5.09 6.30 -37.65
CA THR A 12 -6.09 6.85 -38.53
C THR A 12 -6.59 8.20 -38.03
N THR A 13 -6.49 9.23 -38.89
CA THR A 13 -7.18 10.51 -38.69
C THR A 13 -8.63 10.38 -39.12
N TYR A 14 -9.55 10.50 -38.18
CA TYR A 14 -10.99 10.44 -38.46
C TYR A 14 -11.51 11.79 -38.97
N PRO A 15 -12.33 11.84 -40.04
CA PRO A 15 -12.92 13.07 -40.55
C PRO A 15 -13.86 13.76 -39.53
N ILE A 16 -14.10 15.07 -39.72
CA ILE A 16 -14.96 15.83 -38.79
C ILE A 16 -16.37 15.25 -38.74
N TYR A 17 -17.00 15.01 -39.90
CA TYR A 17 -18.37 14.46 -40.00
C TYR A 17 -18.53 13.11 -39.28
N PHE A 18 -17.47 12.29 -39.29
CA PHE A 18 -17.47 10.98 -38.60
C PHE A 18 -17.45 11.14 -37.06
N LYS A 19 -16.64 12.09 -36.58
CA LYS A 19 -16.61 12.41 -35.16
C LYS A 19 -17.91 13.01 -34.65
N GLU A 20 -18.52 13.91 -35.47
CA GLU A 20 -19.82 14.50 -35.16
C GLU A 20 -20.94 13.46 -35.10
N ALA A 21 -20.95 12.51 -36.04
CA ALA A 21 -21.92 11.42 -36.02
C ALA A 21 -21.80 10.55 -34.76
N ALA A 22 -20.55 10.19 -34.36
CA ALA A 22 -20.31 9.43 -33.16
C ALA A 22 -20.70 10.22 -31.88
N ILE A 23 -20.38 11.52 -31.82
CA ILE A 23 -20.73 12.39 -30.69
C ILE A 23 -22.25 12.55 -30.57
N LYS A 24 -22.95 12.75 -31.67
CA LYS A 24 -24.43 12.85 -31.72
C LYS A 24 -25.10 11.58 -31.19
N ARG A 25 -24.61 10.40 -31.55
CA ARG A 25 -25.16 9.13 -31.07
C ARG A 25 -25.06 9.02 -29.54
N VAL A 26 -23.95 9.45 -28.97
CA VAL A 26 -23.76 9.35 -27.50
C VAL A 26 -24.47 10.48 -26.75
N LEU A 27 -24.39 11.75 -27.22
CA LEU A 27 -24.94 12.88 -26.47
C LEU A 27 -26.44 13.10 -26.71
N ILE A 28 -26.92 12.88 -27.94
CA ILE A 28 -28.32 13.12 -28.32
C ILE A 28 -29.14 11.85 -28.18
N ASN A 29 -28.69 10.75 -28.82
CA ASN A 29 -29.42 9.49 -28.79
C ASN A 29 -29.22 8.70 -27.51
N LYS A 30 -28.30 9.14 -26.59
CA LYS A 30 -27.98 8.50 -25.32
C LYS A 30 -27.50 7.05 -25.45
N GLU A 31 -26.90 6.70 -26.58
CA GLU A 31 -26.30 5.38 -26.79
C GLU A 31 -25.02 5.24 -25.93
N LEU A 32 -24.73 4.02 -25.47
CA LEU A 32 -23.49 3.73 -24.74
C LEU A 32 -22.27 3.87 -25.66
N ALA A 33 -21.26 4.59 -25.24
CA ALA A 33 -20.02 4.82 -26.01
C ALA A 33 -19.36 3.52 -26.48
N ASP A 34 -19.48 2.45 -25.68
CA ASP A 34 -18.96 1.12 -26.03
C ASP A 34 -19.70 0.52 -27.21
N HIS A 35 -21.03 0.60 -27.24
CA HIS A 35 -21.85 0.14 -28.39
C HIS A 35 -21.52 0.94 -29.64
N VAL A 36 -21.46 2.27 -29.54
CA VAL A 36 -21.13 3.13 -30.67
C VAL A 36 -19.71 2.85 -31.19
N SER A 37 -18.78 2.53 -30.32
CA SER A 37 -17.41 2.19 -30.73
C SER A 37 -17.32 0.86 -31.46
N LEU A 38 -18.12 -0.13 -31.08
CA LEU A 38 -18.21 -1.42 -31.75
C LEU A 38 -18.84 -1.27 -33.15
N ASP A 39 -19.98 -0.56 -33.25
CA ASP A 39 -20.66 -0.31 -34.51
C ASP A 39 -19.81 0.46 -35.55
N LEU A 40 -19.03 1.42 -35.03
CA LEU A 40 -18.15 2.24 -35.88
C LEU A 40 -16.76 1.62 -36.09
N ALA A 41 -16.56 0.39 -35.63
CA ALA A 41 -15.30 -0.33 -35.72
C ALA A 41 -14.10 0.48 -35.19
N LEU A 42 -14.29 1.20 -34.08
CA LEU A 42 -13.23 1.97 -33.40
C LEU A 42 -12.39 1.05 -32.51
N PRO A 43 -11.08 1.34 -32.35
CA PRO A 43 -10.19 0.53 -31.51
C PRO A 43 -10.60 0.45 -30.03
N ASN A 44 -11.24 1.49 -29.52
CA ASN A 44 -11.79 1.54 -28.17
C ASN A 44 -12.77 2.72 -28.00
N SER A 45 -13.65 2.65 -27.01
CA SER A 45 -14.61 3.71 -26.65
C SER A 45 -13.94 4.98 -26.10
N GLY A 46 -12.70 4.89 -25.61
CA GLY A 46 -11.93 6.03 -25.10
C GLY A 46 -11.69 7.11 -26.16
N LEU A 47 -11.71 6.75 -27.47
CA LEU A 47 -11.66 7.74 -28.55
C LEU A 47 -12.90 8.62 -28.57
N ILE A 48 -14.09 8.05 -28.41
CA ILE A 48 -15.34 8.79 -28.37
C ILE A 48 -15.39 9.73 -27.17
N HIS A 49 -14.98 9.25 -25.98
CA HIS A 49 -14.89 10.08 -24.78
C HIS A 49 -13.93 11.25 -24.96
N ASN A 50 -12.78 11.03 -25.62
CA ASN A 50 -11.85 12.11 -25.94
C ASN A 50 -12.44 13.13 -26.93
N TRP A 51 -13.21 12.68 -27.93
CA TRP A 51 -13.88 13.58 -28.86
C TRP A 51 -14.99 14.40 -28.18
N ILE A 52 -15.76 13.79 -27.28
CA ILE A 52 -16.80 14.49 -26.51
C ILE A 52 -16.16 15.54 -25.60
N ARG A 53 -15.04 15.21 -24.94
CA ARG A 53 -14.32 16.16 -24.09
C ARG A 53 -13.84 17.37 -24.91
N LYS A 54 -13.18 17.14 -26.04
CA LYS A 54 -12.73 18.21 -26.93
C LYS A 54 -13.87 19.03 -27.49
N TYR A 55 -14.96 18.38 -27.87
CA TYR A 55 -16.18 19.03 -28.35
C TYR A 55 -16.71 20.03 -27.31
N LYS A 56 -16.67 19.69 -26.04
CA LYS A 56 -17.06 20.60 -24.95
C LYS A 56 -16.04 21.70 -24.69
N GLU A 57 -14.73 21.38 -24.78
CA GLU A 57 -13.63 22.33 -24.60
C GLU A 57 -13.58 23.38 -25.74
N ASP A 58 -13.89 22.98 -26.98
CA ASP A 58 -13.88 23.83 -28.18
C ASP A 58 -15.22 24.54 -28.43
N GLY A 59 -16.02 24.77 -27.40
CA GLY A 59 -17.31 25.51 -27.50
C GLY A 59 -18.38 24.83 -28.36
N TYR A 60 -18.49 23.49 -28.22
CA TYR A 60 -19.44 22.65 -28.95
C TYR A 60 -19.22 22.57 -30.50
N ASN A 61 -17.96 22.76 -30.93
CA ASN A 61 -17.54 22.58 -32.31
C ASN A 61 -16.56 21.40 -32.44
N VAL A 62 -16.67 20.65 -33.57
CA VAL A 62 -15.69 19.59 -33.85
C VAL A 62 -14.56 20.16 -34.71
N ILE A 63 -13.42 20.39 -34.11
CA ILE A 63 -12.24 20.94 -34.78
C ILE A 63 -11.16 19.85 -34.91
N ASN A 64 -10.55 19.74 -36.10
CA ASN A 64 -9.36 18.91 -36.28
C ASN A 64 -8.10 19.70 -35.96
N HIS A 65 -7.56 19.55 -34.77
CA HIS A 65 -6.25 20.10 -34.43
C HIS A 65 -5.17 19.34 -35.21
N LYS A 66 -4.33 20.08 -35.95
CA LYS A 66 -3.14 19.51 -36.59
C LYS A 66 -2.20 18.97 -35.50
N LYS A 67 -1.84 17.70 -35.58
CA LYS A 67 -0.77 17.13 -34.74
C LYS A 67 0.57 17.73 -35.20
N GLY A 68 1.09 18.68 -34.46
CA GLY A 68 2.40 19.30 -34.69
C GLY A 68 2.62 20.38 -33.64
N ARG A 69 3.89 20.61 -33.29
CA ARG A 69 4.31 21.72 -32.46
C ARG A 69 3.82 23.02 -33.12
N PRO A 70 3.06 23.90 -32.46
CA PRO A 70 2.65 25.15 -33.08
C PRO A 70 3.91 25.94 -33.47
N SER A 71 4.07 26.18 -34.76
CA SER A 71 5.08 27.14 -35.21
C SER A 71 4.64 28.50 -34.70
N HIS A 72 5.36 29.04 -33.73
CA HIS A 72 5.23 30.40 -33.28
C HIS A 72 5.79 31.33 -34.36
N GLU A 73 5.09 31.50 -35.46
CA GLU A 73 5.16 32.75 -36.21
C GLU A 73 4.23 33.76 -35.56
N LYS A 74 4.64 34.28 -34.43
CA LYS A 74 4.23 35.59 -34.00
C LYS A 74 5.07 36.59 -34.77
N GLN A 75 4.46 37.29 -35.70
CA GLN A 75 4.98 38.53 -36.24
C GLN A 75 5.45 39.40 -35.05
N ARG A 76 6.75 39.47 -34.89
CA ARG A 76 7.34 40.42 -33.94
C ARG A 76 7.12 41.82 -34.52
N PRO A 77 6.52 42.77 -33.80
CA PRO A 77 6.65 44.14 -34.15
C PRO A 77 8.17 44.46 -34.16
N THR A 78 8.63 45.00 -35.28
CA THR A 78 9.98 45.49 -35.44
C THR A 78 10.18 46.71 -34.54
N ASN A 79 10.34 46.48 -33.24
CA ASN A 79 10.94 47.44 -32.36
C ASN A 79 12.45 47.37 -32.61
N GLN A 80 12.94 48.26 -33.40
CA GLN A 80 14.34 48.63 -33.44
C GLN A 80 14.77 49.11 -32.03
N ARG A 81 14.99 48.14 -31.13
CA ARG A 81 15.82 48.37 -29.97
C ARG A 81 17.25 48.34 -30.46
N THR A 82 17.79 49.55 -30.70
CA THR A 82 19.21 49.79 -30.71
C THR A 82 19.84 49.04 -29.55
N SER A 83 20.40 47.88 -29.81
CA SER A 83 21.27 47.16 -28.88
C SER A 83 22.57 47.97 -28.78
N LYS A 84 22.56 48.99 -27.93
CA LYS A 84 23.82 49.51 -27.40
C LYS A 84 24.42 48.40 -26.54
N THR A 85 25.18 47.53 -27.20
CA THR A 85 26.13 46.63 -26.54
C THR A 85 27.19 47.51 -25.91
N THR A 86 27.04 47.80 -24.62
CA THR A 86 28.14 48.30 -23.79
C THR A 86 29.20 47.18 -23.71
N LYS A 87 30.06 47.12 -24.75
CA LYS A 87 31.28 46.32 -24.79
C LYS A 87 32.44 47.08 -24.17
N GLY A 88 32.21 47.86 -23.11
CA GLY A 88 33.27 48.55 -22.40
C GLY A 88 34.08 47.60 -21.49
N PRO A 89 35.33 47.95 -21.18
CA PRO A 89 36.18 47.20 -20.26
C PRO A 89 35.52 46.97 -18.91
N GLU A 90 34.79 47.94 -18.37
CA GLU A 90 34.03 47.86 -17.11
C GLU A 90 32.98 46.72 -17.08
N ALA A 91 32.26 46.47 -18.18
CA ALA A 91 31.28 45.38 -18.26
C ALA A 91 31.95 44.01 -18.32
N ARG A 92 33.18 43.90 -18.79
CA ARG A 92 33.98 42.67 -18.75
C ARG A 92 34.51 42.40 -17.35
N GLU A 93 34.97 43.40 -16.64
CA GLU A 93 35.44 43.33 -15.27
C GLU A 93 34.29 42.92 -14.30
N LEU A 94 33.12 43.55 -14.44
CA LEU A 94 31.94 43.19 -13.65
C LEU A 94 31.51 41.73 -13.86
N LYS A 95 31.53 41.26 -15.12
CA LYS A 95 31.24 39.84 -15.41
C LYS A 95 32.30 38.90 -14.83
N ALA A 96 33.57 39.29 -14.87
CA ALA A 96 34.66 38.51 -14.27
C ALA A 96 34.53 38.46 -12.74
N TYR A 97 34.22 39.58 -12.11
CA TYR A 97 33.93 39.66 -10.68
C TYR A 97 32.76 38.75 -10.29
N CYS A 98 31.63 38.84 -11.00
CA CYS A 98 30.47 37.99 -10.74
C CYS A 98 30.80 36.49 -10.88
N ARG A 99 31.57 36.10 -11.93
CA ARG A 99 32.02 34.70 -12.08
C ARG A 99 32.88 34.24 -10.89
N LYS A 100 33.87 35.06 -10.49
CA LYS A 100 34.75 34.75 -9.36
C LYS A 100 33.96 34.59 -8.06
N ARG A 101 32.96 35.43 -7.82
CA ARG A 101 32.09 35.36 -6.65
C ARG A 101 31.20 34.10 -6.66
N ILE A 102 30.63 33.75 -7.83
CA ILE A 102 29.86 32.54 -8.05
C ILE A 102 30.73 31.29 -7.76
N CYS A 103 31.94 31.22 -8.35
CA CYS A 103 32.86 30.11 -8.13
C CYS A 103 33.23 29.95 -6.65
N LYS A 104 33.59 31.05 -5.96
CA LYS A 104 33.93 31.00 -4.53
C LYS A 104 32.80 30.47 -3.66
N LYS A 105 31.54 30.85 -3.92
CA LYS A 105 30.38 30.37 -3.14
C LYS A 105 30.05 28.93 -3.45
N ILE A 106 30.37 28.44 -4.65
CA ILE A 106 30.23 27.04 -5.07
C ILE A 106 31.32 26.16 -4.47
N GLU A 107 32.56 26.63 -4.41
CA GLU A 107 33.65 25.89 -3.76
C GLU A 107 33.31 25.58 -2.30
N CYS A 108 32.62 26.49 -1.60
CA CYS A 108 32.14 26.24 -0.24
C CYS A 108 31.13 25.08 -0.17
N LEU A 109 30.36 24.81 -1.24
CA LEU A 109 29.44 23.66 -1.29
C LEU A 109 30.19 22.34 -1.57
N SER A 110 31.27 22.36 -2.32
CA SER A 110 32.04 21.17 -2.71
C SER A 110 32.99 20.68 -1.61
N PHE A 111 33.27 21.48 -0.59
CA PHE A 111 34.09 21.09 0.56
C PHE A 111 33.44 19.98 1.45
N SER A 112 32.14 19.78 1.38
CA SER A 112 31.50 18.62 2.03
C SER A 112 31.66 17.39 1.13
N LYS A 113 32.22 16.29 1.66
CA LYS A 113 32.55 15.02 0.97
C LYS A 113 31.41 14.35 0.17
N LYS A 114 30.26 15.00 -0.02
CA LYS A 114 29.10 14.53 -0.82
C LYS A 114 28.78 15.54 -1.90
N LYS A 115 28.56 15.07 -3.14
CA LYS A 115 28.05 15.92 -4.23
C LYS A 115 26.79 16.67 -3.77
N PRO A 116 26.72 18.00 -3.91
CA PRO A 116 25.60 18.81 -3.46
C PRO A 116 24.32 18.39 -4.21
N LYS A 117 23.20 18.42 -3.50
CA LYS A 117 21.89 18.10 -4.09
C LYS A 117 21.38 19.29 -4.91
N ALA A 118 20.56 19.02 -5.93
CA ALA A 118 19.94 20.05 -6.77
C ALA A 118 19.23 21.16 -5.96
N LYS A 119 18.70 20.83 -4.77
CA LYS A 119 18.06 21.78 -3.86
C LYS A 119 19.06 22.77 -3.26
N GLU A 120 20.21 22.31 -2.81
CA GLU A 120 21.26 23.13 -2.23
C GLU A 120 21.83 24.10 -3.30
N ILE A 121 22.03 23.59 -4.51
CA ILE A 121 22.45 24.42 -5.65
C ILE A 121 21.36 25.45 -5.98
N ALA A 122 20.09 25.09 -5.99
CA ALA A 122 18.99 26.03 -6.29
C ALA A 122 18.87 27.13 -5.23
N GLN A 123 19.13 26.87 -3.97
CA GLN A 123 19.17 27.86 -2.90
C GLN A 123 20.32 28.86 -3.14
N VAL A 124 21.52 28.35 -3.41
CA VAL A 124 22.70 29.21 -3.71
C VAL A 124 22.46 30.03 -4.96
N VAL A 125 21.83 29.50 -6.01
CA VAL A 125 21.46 30.28 -7.21
C VAL A 125 20.51 31.43 -6.84
N THR A 126 19.54 31.17 -5.95
CA THR A 126 18.60 32.22 -5.50
C THR A 126 19.31 33.31 -4.71
N GLU A 127 20.21 32.97 -3.79
CA GLU A 127 21.00 33.88 -3.00
C GLU A 127 21.91 34.74 -3.90
N LEU A 128 22.65 34.12 -4.83
CA LEU A 128 23.53 34.79 -5.77
C LEU A 128 22.78 35.75 -6.71
N ARG A 129 21.52 35.38 -7.07
CA ARG A 129 20.68 36.27 -7.87
C ARG A 129 20.35 37.57 -7.11
N HIS A 130 20.04 37.44 -5.82
CA HIS A 130 19.75 38.60 -4.97
C HIS A 130 21.02 39.44 -4.69
N GLU A 131 22.15 38.75 -4.45
CA GLU A 131 23.42 39.42 -4.12
C GLU A 131 24.04 40.15 -5.31
N LEU A 132 24.03 39.56 -6.51
CA LEU A 132 24.75 40.07 -7.68
C LEU A 132 23.86 40.74 -8.70
N HIS A 133 22.54 40.73 -8.54
CA HIS A 133 21.55 41.29 -9.49
C HIS A 133 21.72 40.81 -10.94
N VAL A 134 22.25 39.56 -11.13
CA VAL A 134 22.48 38.95 -12.44
C VAL A 134 21.36 38.01 -12.82
N THR A 135 21.28 37.69 -14.11
CA THR A 135 20.24 36.76 -14.61
C THR A 135 20.51 35.33 -14.16
N ILE A 136 19.45 34.59 -13.87
CA ILE A 136 19.52 33.14 -13.48
C ILE A 136 20.29 32.35 -14.55
N THR A 137 20.08 32.66 -15.84
CA THR A 137 20.76 32.00 -16.94
C THR A 137 22.28 32.19 -16.87
N PHE A 138 22.74 33.37 -16.48
CA PHE A 138 24.17 33.63 -16.31
C PHE A 138 24.76 32.82 -15.16
N ILE A 139 24.07 32.75 -14.01
CA ILE A 139 24.51 31.98 -12.84
C ILE A 139 24.53 30.48 -13.19
N LEU A 140 23.46 29.97 -13.77
CA LEU A 140 23.36 28.53 -14.11
C LEU A 140 24.42 28.13 -15.15
N ASN A 141 24.68 28.96 -16.18
CA ASN A 141 25.73 28.66 -17.15
C ASN A 141 27.12 28.65 -16.50
N THR A 142 27.37 29.51 -15.54
CA THR A 142 28.65 29.55 -14.81
C THR A 142 28.78 28.30 -13.90
N ILE A 143 27.71 27.90 -13.23
CA ILE A 143 27.69 26.69 -12.39
C ILE A 143 27.84 25.41 -13.23
N ASN A 144 27.10 25.31 -14.33
CA ASN A 144 27.10 24.13 -15.21
C ASN A 144 28.42 23.99 -16.02
N SER A 145 29.28 25.02 -16.02
CA SER A 145 30.63 24.93 -16.58
C SER A 145 31.61 24.19 -15.66
N ASN A 146 31.21 23.92 -14.40
CA ASN A 146 32.02 23.15 -13.45
C ASN A 146 31.65 21.66 -13.55
N PRO A 147 32.56 20.75 -13.96
CA PRO A 147 32.27 19.31 -14.13
C PRO A 147 32.04 18.61 -12.82
N ASP A 148 32.47 19.16 -11.68
CA ASP A 148 32.34 18.56 -10.36
C ASP A 148 30.93 18.70 -9.77
N LEU A 149 30.09 19.54 -10.36
CA LEU A 149 28.73 19.83 -9.90
C LEU A 149 27.69 19.15 -10.78
N PRO A 150 26.58 18.69 -10.20
CA PRO A 150 25.47 18.18 -10.99
C PRO A 150 24.84 19.29 -11.82
N HIS A 151 24.63 19.03 -13.10
CA HIS A 151 24.01 19.98 -14.03
C HIS A 151 22.60 20.36 -13.58
N LEU A 152 22.34 21.67 -13.44
CA LEU A 152 21.03 22.20 -13.08
C LEU A 152 20.45 23.02 -14.24
N SER A 153 19.44 22.47 -14.93
CA SER A 153 18.72 23.25 -15.96
C SER A 153 17.80 24.29 -15.34
N LYS A 154 17.49 25.36 -16.11
CA LYS A 154 16.57 26.41 -15.68
C LYS A 154 15.19 25.86 -15.31
N SER A 155 14.69 24.87 -16.04
CA SER A 155 13.42 24.18 -15.73
C SER A 155 13.50 23.43 -14.41
N ASN A 156 14.62 22.74 -14.15
CA ASN A 156 14.82 22.02 -12.91
C ASN A 156 14.99 22.95 -11.71
N TYR A 157 15.65 24.10 -11.89
CA TYR A 157 15.74 25.14 -10.86
C TYR A 157 14.35 25.59 -10.39
N TYR A 158 13.47 26.00 -11.32
CA TYR A 158 12.10 26.39 -10.95
C TYR A 158 11.26 25.23 -10.42
N TYR A 159 11.49 24.02 -10.94
CA TYR A 159 10.83 22.84 -10.41
C TYR A 159 11.18 22.59 -8.94
N VAL A 160 12.45 22.69 -8.58
CA VAL A 160 12.93 22.50 -7.20
C VAL A 160 12.36 23.57 -6.27
N LEU A 161 12.39 24.84 -6.64
CA LEU A 161 11.80 25.94 -5.85
C LEU A 161 10.30 25.75 -5.61
N LYS A 162 9.55 25.39 -6.68
CA LYS A 162 8.10 25.16 -6.57
C LYS A 162 7.75 23.94 -5.72
N HIS A 163 8.68 23.02 -5.50
CA HIS A 163 8.45 21.79 -4.74
C HIS A 163 8.77 21.90 -3.26
N ASP A 164 9.46 22.96 -2.83
CA ASP A 164 9.63 23.28 -1.39
C ASP A 164 8.28 23.57 -0.72
N ASP A 165 7.37 24.26 -1.38
CA ASP A 165 6.00 24.48 -0.89
C ASP A 165 5.19 23.19 -0.75
N LYS A 166 5.53 22.14 -1.53
CA LYS A 166 4.82 20.84 -1.42
C LYS A 166 5.17 20.07 -0.14
N ASP A 167 6.32 20.29 0.43
CA ASP A 167 6.72 19.66 1.69
C ASP A 167 5.97 20.28 2.86
N LEU A 168 5.76 21.59 2.85
CA LEU A 168 4.91 22.27 3.84
C LEU A 168 3.47 21.73 3.80
N LYS A 169 2.88 21.61 2.61
CA LYS A 169 1.54 21.02 2.41
C LYS A 169 1.40 19.56 2.82
N ASN A 170 2.51 18.85 2.98
CA ASN A 170 2.51 17.45 3.40
C ASN A 170 2.83 17.27 4.89
N GLN A 171 3.19 18.32 5.62
CA GLN A 171 3.62 18.22 7.02
C GLN A 171 2.55 17.58 7.91
N GLU A 172 1.28 18.00 7.78
CA GLU A 172 0.18 17.42 8.54
C GLU A 172 -0.01 15.93 8.25
N ILE A 173 0.03 15.56 6.95
CA ILE A 173 -0.08 14.15 6.55
C ILE A 173 1.12 13.36 7.08
N MET A 174 2.33 13.92 7.01
CA MET A 174 3.55 13.26 7.53
C MET A 174 3.48 13.07 9.05
N LYS A 175 3.00 14.07 9.78
CA LYS A 175 2.77 13.98 11.22
C LYS A 175 1.78 12.86 11.52
N ARG A 176 0.61 12.84 10.86
CA ARG A 176 -0.39 11.79 11.07
C ARG A 176 0.10 10.39 10.70
N ILE A 177 0.85 10.26 9.60
CA ILE A 177 1.51 8.98 9.23
C ILE A 177 2.42 8.49 10.35
N LYS A 178 3.21 9.38 10.96
CA LYS A 178 4.12 9.04 12.04
C LYS A 178 3.37 8.60 13.29
N GLU A 179 2.31 9.32 13.68
CA GLU A 179 1.45 8.97 14.81
C GLU A 179 0.82 7.59 14.63
N ILE A 180 0.20 7.30 13.47
CA ILE A 180 -0.38 5.98 13.16
C ILE A 180 0.70 4.90 13.20
N PHE A 181 1.89 5.17 12.69
CA PHE A 181 3.00 4.22 12.67
C PHE A 181 3.48 3.86 14.09
N GLU A 182 3.57 4.85 14.97
CA GLU A 182 3.94 4.68 16.38
C GLU A 182 2.82 3.99 17.19
N GLU A 183 1.55 4.41 17.01
CA GLU A 183 0.37 3.80 17.64
C GLU A 183 0.29 2.29 17.38
N HIS A 184 0.62 1.87 16.17
CA HIS A 184 0.66 0.46 15.79
C HIS A 184 2.03 -0.20 16.01
N LYS A 185 2.90 0.36 16.85
CA LYS A 185 4.22 -0.20 17.21
C LYS A 185 5.03 -0.63 15.97
N HIS A 186 5.07 0.23 14.94
CA HIS A 186 5.78 0.03 13.67
C HIS A 186 5.31 -1.17 12.81
N ARG A 187 4.15 -1.76 13.14
CA ARG A 187 3.60 -2.95 12.46
C ARG A 187 2.97 -2.64 11.10
N TYR A 188 2.57 -1.39 10.88
CA TYR A 188 1.88 -0.98 9.67
C TYR A 188 2.83 -0.59 8.54
N GLY A 189 2.66 -1.23 7.38
CA GLY A 189 3.22 -0.76 6.12
C GLY A 189 2.31 0.26 5.44
N TYR A 190 2.80 0.90 4.38
CA TYR A 190 2.11 1.99 3.69
C TYR A 190 0.65 1.69 3.29
N ARG A 191 0.30 0.44 2.96
CA ARG A 191 -1.08 0.07 2.58
C ARG A 191 -2.06 0.21 3.75
N ARG A 192 -1.68 -0.27 4.95
CA ARG A 192 -2.52 -0.13 6.14
C ARG A 192 -2.58 1.30 6.63
N ILE A 193 -1.47 2.03 6.61
CA ILE A 193 -1.47 3.46 6.92
C ILE A 193 -2.37 4.22 5.96
N THR A 194 -2.36 3.91 4.66
CA THR A 194 -3.28 4.53 3.71
C THR A 194 -4.74 4.22 4.05
N ALA A 195 -5.04 2.97 4.38
CA ALA A 195 -6.39 2.56 4.76
C ALA A 195 -6.85 3.27 6.04
N GLN A 196 -5.97 3.40 7.03
CA GLN A 196 -6.25 4.12 8.28
C GLN A 196 -6.53 5.61 8.02
N LEU A 197 -5.71 6.26 7.18
CA LEU A 197 -5.95 7.65 6.79
C LEU A 197 -7.31 7.82 6.06
N HIS A 198 -7.72 6.85 5.24
CA HIS A 198 -9.03 6.89 4.58
C HIS A 198 -10.19 6.72 5.58
N ILE A 199 -10.03 5.87 6.60
CA ILE A 199 -11.00 5.73 7.71
C ILE A 199 -11.15 7.08 8.45
N GLU A 200 -10.07 7.83 8.60
CA GLU A 200 -10.04 9.17 9.20
C GLU A 200 -10.46 10.28 8.21
N ALA A 201 -11.10 9.92 7.08
CA ALA A 201 -11.55 10.83 6.02
C ALA A 201 -10.42 11.61 5.30
N ILE A 202 -9.16 11.26 5.52
CA ILE A 202 -8.00 11.86 4.83
C ILE A 202 -7.78 11.15 3.50
N LYS A 203 -8.30 11.71 2.40
CA LYS A 203 -8.17 11.14 1.05
C LYS A 203 -6.74 11.33 0.52
N VAL A 204 -5.95 10.26 0.51
CA VAL A 204 -4.56 10.26 0.04
C VAL A 204 -4.24 9.02 -0.77
N ASN A 205 -3.47 9.18 -1.84
CA ASN A 205 -3.06 8.04 -2.67
C ASN A 205 -1.95 7.24 -1.98
N HIS A 206 -2.05 5.90 -2.02
CA HIS A 206 -1.07 4.98 -1.42
C HIS A 206 0.36 5.19 -1.94
N LYS A 207 0.55 5.62 -3.21
CA LYS A 207 1.87 5.98 -3.76
C LYS A 207 2.47 7.19 -3.05
N LYS A 208 1.62 8.19 -2.69
CA LYS A 208 2.04 9.36 -1.91
C LYS A 208 2.45 8.95 -0.50
N VAL A 209 1.64 8.14 0.18
CA VAL A 209 1.95 7.62 1.53
C VAL A 209 3.27 6.86 1.53
N LYS A 210 3.47 5.91 0.58
CA LYS A 210 4.73 5.16 0.43
C LYS A 210 5.93 6.09 0.28
N ARG A 211 5.82 7.14 -0.57
CA ARG A 211 6.89 8.11 -0.79
C ARG A 211 7.20 8.90 0.48
N LEU A 212 6.18 9.35 1.22
CA LEU A 212 6.36 10.10 2.47
C LEU A 212 6.96 9.22 3.56
N MET A 213 6.51 7.98 3.73
CA MET A 213 7.11 7.02 4.66
C MET A 213 8.58 6.77 4.35
N ASN A 214 8.94 6.53 3.07
CA ASN A 214 10.34 6.35 2.66
C ASN A 214 11.17 7.61 2.97
N LYS A 215 10.62 8.82 2.78
CA LYS A 215 11.29 10.07 3.10
C LYS A 215 11.57 10.21 4.60
N MET A 216 10.66 9.72 5.45
CA MET A 216 10.79 9.71 6.90
C MET A 216 11.59 8.51 7.44
N GLY A 217 12.03 7.58 6.59
CA GLY A 217 12.71 6.36 7.01
C GLY A 217 11.80 5.35 7.73
N LEU A 218 10.48 5.43 7.54
CA LEU A 218 9.51 4.57 8.21
C LEU A 218 9.25 3.31 7.37
N PHE A 219 9.63 2.16 7.92
CA PHE A 219 9.44 0.87 7.28
C PHE A 219 8.70 -0.07 8.24
N GLY A 220 7.57 -0.63 7.79
CA GLY A 220 6.85 -1.64 8.58
C GLY A 220 7.69 -2.91 8.78
N ILE A 221 7.38 -3.65 9.84
CA ILE A 221 8.10 -4.88 10.20
C ILE A 221 8.02 -5.89 9.04
N ALA A 222 9.18 -6.25 8.47
CA ALA A 222 9.31 -7.12 7.31
C ALA A 222 10.26 -8.31 7.55
N ILE A 223 10.28 -8.87 8.76
CA ILE A 223 11.14 -9.99 9.08
C ILE A 223 10.62 -11.25 8.38
N ARG A 224 11.39 -11.78 7.42
CA ARG A 224 11.10 -13.05 6.75
C ARG A 224 12.07 -14.10 7.27
N ARG A 225 11.59 -15.00 8.14
CA ARG A 225 12.32 -16.23 8.44
C ARG A 225 11.71 -17.38 7.64
N LYS A 226 12.51 -18.06 6.82
CA LYS A 226 12.16 -19.35 6.25
C LYS A 226 12.35 -20.39 7.36
N ARG A 227 11.30 -21.08 7.77
CA ARG A 227 11.39 -22.24 8.66
C ARG A 227 11.08 -23.51 7.87
N LYS A 228 11.82 -24.57 8.17
CA LYS A 228 11.41 -25.94 7.80
C LYS A 228 10.31 -26.34 8.80
N TYR A 229 9.14 -26.68 8.31
CA TYR A 229 8.05 -27.25 9.08
C TYR A 229 8.21 -28.77 9.13
N SER A 230 7.99 -29.36 10.29
CA SER A 230 7.90 -30.81 10.49
C SER A 230 6.54 -31.10 11.09
N SER A 231 5.67 -31.80 10.37
CA SER A 231 4.36 -32.20 10.87
C SER A 231 4.49 -33.40 11.80
N TYR A 232 3.59 -33.49 12.78
CA TYR A 232 3.41 -34.65 13.66
C TYR A 232 3.04 -35.90 12.83
N GLN A 233 3.72 -37.03 13.10
CA GLN A 233 3.54 -38.26 12.34
C GLN A 233 2.77 -39.36 13.11
N GLY A 234 2.26 -39.11 14.31
CA GLY A 234 1.53 -40.06 15.13
C GLY A 234 0.04 -40.16 14.79
N THR A 235 -0.59 -41.30 15.05
CA THR A 235 -2.03 -41.51 15.04
C THR A 235 -2.47 -41.98 16.41
N VAL A 236 -3.37 -41.22 17.08
CA VAL A 236 -3.81 -41.52 18.45
C VAL A 236 -5.35 -41.77 18.53
N GLY A 237 -6.09 -41.47 17.47
CA GLY A 237 -7.55 -41.56 17.46
C GLY A 237 -8.15 -41.60 16.06
N LYS A 238 -9.46 -41.30 15.94
CA LYS A 238 -10.15 -41.30 14.65
C LYS A 238 -9.97 -39.99 13.90
N ILE A 239 -9.45 -40.08 12.67
CA ILE A 239 -9.36 -38.96 11.74
C ILE A 239 -10.73 -38.69 11.14
N LYS A 240 -11.14 -37.42 11.09
CA LYS A 240 -12.38 -36.95 10.48
C LYS A 240 -12.17 -36.50 9.04
N PRO A 241 -13.19 -36.51 8.17
CA PRO A 241 -13.08 -36.03 6.79
C PRO A 241 -12.81 -34.53 6.73
N ASN A 242 -12.21 -34.08 5.63
CA ASN A 242 -12.05 -32.67 5.36
C ASN A 242 -13.34 -32.09 4.73
N LEU A 243 -14.15 -31.41 5.53
CA LEU A 243 -15.41 -30.80 5.09
C LEU A 243 -15.17 -29.41 4.46
N ILE A 244 -14.07 -28.77 4.80
CA ILE A 244 -13.75 -27.40 4.32
C ILE A 244 -13.33 -27.40 2.86
N CYS A 245 -12.56 -28.39 2.41
CA CYS A 245 -12.08 -28.51 1.04
C CYS A 245 -11.45 -27.19 0.49
N ARG A 246 -10.69 -26.48 1.31
CA ARG A 246 -10.08 -25.17 1.05
C ARG A 246 -11.06 -24.00 0.88
N ASN A 247 -12.34 -24.22 1.11
CA ASN A 247 -13.31 -23.13 1.19
C ASN A 247 -13.32 -22.54 2.60
N PHE A 248 -12.31 -21.72 2.90
CA PHE A 248 -12.11 -21.13 4.24
C PHE A 248 -13.11 -20.05 4.61
N LEU A 249 -13.74 -19.42 3.63
CA LEU A 249 -14.64 -18.32 3.88
C LEU A 249 -15.98 -18.83 4.44
N ALA A 250 -16.46 -18.13 5.45
CA ALA A 250 -17.83 -18.23 5.92
C ALA A 250 -18.56 -16.92 5.63
N ILE A 251 -19.84 -16.99 5.24
CA ILE A 251 -20.65 -15.81 4.96
C ILE A 251 -21.06 -15.12 6.25
N LEU A 252 -21.34 -15.91 7.28
CA LEU A 252 -21.78 -15.46 8.60
C LEU A 252 -20.79 -15.87 9.68
N PRO A 253 -20.69 -15.12 10.77
CA PRO A 253 -19.94 -15.51 11.96
C PRO A 253 -20.46 -16.84 12.51
N ASP A 254 -19.60 -17.55 13.22
CA ASP A 254 -19.92 -18.79 13.95
C ASP A 254 -20.48 -19.92 13.06
N ARG A 255 -20.03 -19.98 11.78
CA ARG A 255 -20.31 -21.09 10.85
C ARG A 255 -19.12 -21.98 10.60
N LYS A 256 -17.91 -21.41 10.64
CA LYS A 256 -16.67 -22.16 10.48
C LYS A 256 -15.65 -21.61 11.46
N TRP A 257 -15.18 -22.44 12.35
CA TRP A 257 -14.08 -22.13 13.26
C TRP A 257 -12.84 -22.94 12.90
N TYR A 258 -11.69 -22.32 13.10
CA TYR A 258 -10.38 -22.90 12.81
C TYR A 258 -9.52 -22.86 14.06
N SER A 259 -8.84 -23.96 14.34
CA SER A 259 -7.91 -24.05 15.47
C SER A 259 -6.67 -24.86 15.10
N ASP A 260 -5.56 -24.43 15.62
CA ASP A 260 -4.26 -25.09 15.53
C ASP A 260 -3.41 -24.68 16.73
N ILE A 261 -2.37 -25.43 17.05
CA ILE A 261 -1.47 -25.16 18.17
C ILE A 261 -0.13 -24.67 17.64
N THR A 262 0.32 -23.53 18.14
CA THR A 262 1.64 -23.03 17.80
C THR A 262 2.53 -22.92 19.02
N GLU A 263 3.83 -23.20 18.86
CA GLU A 263 4.83 -23.09 19.91
C GLU A 263 5.71 -21.84 19.75
N PHE A 264 6.15 -21.32 20.88
CA PHE A 264 7.16 -20.30 21.02
C PHE A 264 8.33 -20.86 21.81
N HIS A 265 9.55 -20.59 21.39
CA HIS A 265 10.77 -20.97 22.07
C HIS A 265 11.46 -19.73 22.62
N LEU A 266 11.64 -19.66 23.93
CA LEU A 266 12.32 -18.58 24.62
C LEU A 266 13.30 -19.15 25.65
N ASN A 267 14.57 -18.85 25.55
CA ASN A 267 15.63 -19.23 26.52
C ASN A 267 15.66 -20.75 26.86
N GLY A 268 15.34 -21.60 25.85
CA GLY A 268 15.31 -23.06 26.04
C GLY A 268 13.96 -23.61 26.52
N GLU A 269 13.05 -22.77 26.97
CA GLU A 269 11.70 -23.12 27.39
C GLU A 269 10.68 -22.97 26.25
N LYS A 270 9.52 -23.62 26.39
CA LYS A 270 8.43 -23.60 25.40
C LYS A 270 7.15 -23.02 25.98
N LEU A 271 6.43 -22.29 25.15
CA LEU A 271 5.09 -21.82 25.43
C LEU A 271 4.19 -22.18 24.23
N TYR A 272 3.01 -22.74 24.50
CA TYR A 272 2.07 -23.18 23.49
C TYR A 272 0.83 -22.30 23.50
N LEU A 273 0.43 -21.81 22.33
CA LEU A 273 -0.80 -21.06 22.14
C LEU A 273 -1.77 -21.89 21.28
N SER A 274 -2.97 -22.08 21.79
CA SER A 274 -4.10 -22.72 21.09
C SER A 274 -5.25 -21.72 20.95
N PRO A 275 -5.45 -21.09 19.81
CA PRO A 275 -6.56 -20.15 19.55
C PRO A 275 -7.65 -20.79 18.69
N ILE A 276 -8.87 -20.27 18.80
CA ILE A 276 -9.97 -20.49 17.85
C ILE A 276 -10.15 -19.21 17.03
N MET A 277 -10.18 -19.33 15.71
CA MET A 277 -10.44 -18.23 14.79
C MET A 277 -11.74 -18.44 14.03
N ASP A 278 -12.59 -17.43 13.97
CA ASP A 278 -13.78 -17.40 13.11
C ASP A 278 -13.42 -17.19 11.63
N GLY A 279 -14.00 -18.01 10.76
CA GLY A 279 -13.71 -17.99 9.31
C GLY A 279 -14.33 -16.81 8.54
N CYS A 280 -15.37 -16.16 9.09
CA CYS A 280 -15.99 -14.99 8.49
C CYS A 280 -15.25 -13.71 8.88
N THR A 281 -15.05 -13.51 10.17
CA THR A 281 -14.55 -12.25 10.74
C THR A 281 -13.05 -12.26 10.93
N HIS A 282 -12.43 -13.43 10.95
CA HIS A 282 -11.05 -13.66 11.34
C HIS A 282 -10.74 -13.22 12.78
N GLU A 283 -11.75 -13.14 13.62
CA GLU A 283 -11.62 -12.86 15.04
C GLU A 283 -11.03 -14.08 15.77
N ILE A 284 -10.17 -13.84 16.73
CA ILE A 284 -9.78 -14.86 17.71
C ILE A 284 -10.85 -14.90 18.78
N ILE A 285 -11.72 -15.89 18.68
CA ILE A 285 -12.89 -16.09 19.55
C ILE A 285 -12.46 -16.43 20.97
N SER A 286 -11.57 -17.40 21.07
CA SER A 286 -11.04 -17.90 22.33
C SER A 286 -9.60 -18.33 22.14
N TYR A 287 -8.84 -18.41 23.21
CA TYR A 287 -7.49 -18.97 23.21
C TYR A 287 -7.06 -19.39 24.60
N THR A 288 -6.13 -20.34 24.65
CA THR A 288 -5.45 -20.76 25.88
C THR A 288 -3.95 -20.80 25.65
N ILE A 289 -3.20 -20.52 26.71
CA ILE A 289 -1.73 -20.55 26.70
C ILE A 289 -1.28 -21.54 27.75
N SER A 290 -0.33 -22.41 27.41
CA SER A 290 0.19 -23.43 28.33
C SER A 290 1.69 -23.64 28.13
N ARG A 291 2.37 -24.08 29.18
CA ARG A 291 3.78 -24.48 29.10
C ARG A 291 3.95 -25.90 28.53
N HIS A 292 2.87 -26.71 28.51
CA HIS A 292 2.85 -28.06 27.97
C HIS A 292 1.69 -28.24 27.00
N PRO A 293 1.86 -29.00 25.90
CA PRO A 293 0.79 -29.25 24.92
C PRO A 293 -0.15 -30.38 25.41
N VAL A 294 -0.96 -30.06 26.40
CA VAL A 294 -1.89 -31.02 27.03
C VAL A 294 -3.29 -30.91 26.45
N LEU A 295 -4.07 -32.02 26.51
CA LEU A 295 -5.47 -32.05 26.06
C LEU A 295 -6.32 -30.99 26.79
N LYS A 296 -6.07 -30.81 28.09
CA LYS A 296 -6.78 -29.81 28.91
C LYS A 296 -6.74 -28.43 28.32
N GLN A 297 -5.62 -28.02 27.73
CA GLN A 297 -5.47 -26.71 27.08
C GLN A 297 -6.51 -26.48 25.98
N VAL A 298 -6.75 -27.54 25.14
CA VAL A 298 -7.70 -27.44 24.04
C VAL A 298 -9.13 -27.51 24.54
N MET A 299 -9.40 -28.33 25.58
CA MET A 299 -10.72 -28.39 26.19
C MET A 299 -11.13 -27.11 26.89
N ASP A 300 -10.23 -26.52 27.69
CA ASP A 300 -10.47 -25.20 28.33
C ASP A 300 -10.75 -24.11 27.30
N MET A 301 -10.06 -24.14 26.16
CA MET A 301 -10.27 -23.22 25.05
C MET A 301 -11.69 -23.36 24.44
N LEU A 302 -12.18 -24.59 24.29
CA LEU A 302 -13.55 -24.87 23.79
C LEU A 302 -14.60 -24.35 24.76
N GLU A 303 -14.43 -24.64 26.05
CA GLU A 303 -15.35 -24.19 27.10
C GLU A 303 -15.46 -22.67 27.15
N LEU A 304 -14.33 -21.98 27.06
CA LEU A 304 -14.30 -20.51 26.98
C LEU A 304 -15.04 -20.00 25.73
N ALA A 305 -14.82 -20.63 24.56
CA ALA A 305 -15.50 -20.24 23.33
C ALA A 305 -17.03 -20.48 23.42
N TYR A 306 -17.45 -21.62 23.98
CA TYR A 306 -18.86 -21.98 24.12
C TYR A 306 -19.61 -21.07 25.09
N LYS A 307 -18.94 -20.63 26.15
CA LYS A 307 -19.53 -19.68 27.12
C LYS A 307 -19.98 -18.37 26.46
N ASP A 308 -19.15 -17.84 25.56
CA ASP A 308 -19.40 -16.57 24.88
C ASP A 308 -20.24 -16.74 23.61
N HIS A 309 -20.24 -17.95 23.01
CA HIS A 309 -20.93 -18.30 21.78
C HIS A 309 -21.71 -19.62 21.95
N PRO A 310 -22.85 -19.65 22.62
CA PRO A 310 -23.56 -20.91 22.91
C PRO A 310 -24.35 -21.48 21.73
N ALA A 311 -24.65 -20.70 20.70
CA ALA A 311 -25.46 -21.08 19.54
C ALA A 311 -24.61 -21.66 18.40
N LEU A 312 -23.95 -22.80 18.62
CA LEU A 312 -22.99 -23.38 17.68
C LEU A 312 -23.52 -24.57 16.85
N ASN A 313 -24.81 -24.81 16.87
CA ASN A 313 -25.39 -25.93 16.12
C ASN A 313 -25.11 -25.76 14.61
N GLY A 314 -24.54 -26.82 13.99
CA GLY A 314 -24.13 -26.80 12.57
C GLY A 314 -22.85 -26.03 12.27
N LEU A 315 -22.10 -25.61 13.30
CA LEU A 315 -20.74 -25.08 13.13
C LEU A 315 -19.80 -26.17 12.62
N ILE A 316 -18.97 -25.87 11.66
CA ILE A 316 -17.82 -26.70 11.25
C ILE A 316 -16.58 -26.27 12.01
N PHE A 317 -16.00 -27.16 12.82
CA PHE A 317 -14.75 -26.94 13.55
C PHE A 317 -13.60 -27.62 12.82
N HIS A 318 -12.72 -26.85 12.21
CA HIS A 318 -11.61 -27.38 11.39
C HIS A 318 -10.28 -27.29 12.10
N THR A 319 -9.52 -28.39 12.08
CA THR A 319 -8.22 -28.51 12.73
C THR A 319 -7.24 -29.28 11.86
N ASP A 320 -5.97 -29.27 12.25
CA ASP A 320 -5.00 -30.26 11.78
C ASP A 320 -5.30 -31.67 12.38
N GLN A 321 -4.42 -32.65 12.06
CA GLN A 321 -4.49 -33.99 12.62
C GLN A 321 -3.67 -34.12 13.93
N GLY A 322 -3.53 -33.07 14.72
CA GLY A 322 -2.88 -33.12 16.02
C GLY A 322 -3.57 -34.12 16.98
N TRP A 323 -2.81 -34.81 17.82
CA TRP A 323 -3.34 -35.85 18.72
C TRP A 323 -4.44 -35.35 19.66
N GLN A 324 -4.39 -34.09 20.07
CA GLN A 324 -5.39 -33.44 20.91
C GLN A 324 -6.77 -33.44 20.23
N TYR A 325 -6.80 -33.15 18.94
CA TYR A 325 -8.03 -33.07 18.14
C TYR A 325 -8.57 -34.47 17.75
N GLN A 326 -7.71 -35.48 17.74
CA GLN A 326 -8.08 -36.87 17.52
C GLN A 326 -8.62 -37.57 18.80
N HIS A 327 -8.41 -36.95 19.96
CA HIS A 327 -8.77 -37.56 21.26
C HIS A 327 -10.29 -37.69 21.40
N PRO A 328 -10.80 -38.84 21.92
CA PRO A 328 -12.23 -39.08 22.05
C PRO A 328 -12.99 -38.04 22.87
N ALA A 329 -12.38 -37.52 23.95
CA ALA A 329 -13.02 -36.49 24.76
C ALA A 329 -13.30 -35.22 23.95
N PHE A 330 -12.36 -34.77 23.09
CA PHE A 330 -12.54 -33.62 22.19
C PHE A 330 -13.65 -33.87 21.18
N GLN A 331 -13.63 -35.04 20.51
CA GLN A 331 -14.63 -35.43 19.50
C GLN A 331 -16.03 -35.56 20.08
N ASN A 332 -16.15 -36.17 21.27
CA ASN A 332 -17.42 -36.29 21.97
C ASN A 332 -17.97 -34.94 22.42
N TRP A 333 -17.10 -34.04 22.89
CA TRP A 333 -17.51 -32.71 23.28
C TRP A 333 -18.11 -31.94 22.08
N LEU A 334 -17.47 -31.94 20.91
CA LEU A 334 -18.00 -31.31 19.69
C LEU A 334 -19.35 -31.92 19.30
N LYS A 335 -19.45 -33.27 19.29
CA LYS A 335 -20.68 -33.96 18.94
C LYS A 335 -21.84 -33.61 19.89
N ASN A 336 -21.59 -33.53 21.20
CA ASN A 336 -22.60 -33.21 22.21
C ASN A 336 -23.12 -31.76 22.06
N HIS A 337 -22.32 -30.87 21.43
CA HIS A 337 -22.70 -29.48 21.18
C HIS A 337 -23.18 -29.22 19.75
N GLY A 338 -23.44 -30.30 18.95
CA GLY A 338 -23.94 -30.19 17.59
C GLY A 338 -22.92 -29.57 16.58
N ILE A 339 -21.63 -29.70 16.89
CA ILE A 339 -20.53 -29.16 16.09
C ILE A 339 -19.93 -30.26 15.21
N GLU A 340 -19.79 -29.99 13.92
CA GLU A 340 -19.20 -30.92 12.97
C GLU A 340 -17.67 -30.77 12.93
N GLN A 341 -16.95 -31.85 13.21
CA GLN A 341 -15.50 -31.84 13.12
C GLN A 341 -15.01 -32.09 11.70
N SER A 342 -14.09 -31.22 11.25
CA SER A 342 -13.37 -31.35 10.00
C SER A 342 -11.87 -31.37 10.28
N MET A 343 -11.10 -32.19 9.55
CA MET A 343 -9.64 -32.24 9.70
C MET A 343 -8.93 -32.01 8.35
N SER A 344 -7.80 -31.33 8.37
CA SER A 344 -6.94 -31.18 7.21
C SER A 344 -6.41 -32.52 6.73
N ARG A 345 -6.04 -32.63 5.46
CA ARG A 345 -5.41 -33.83 4.91
C ARG A 345 -3.98 -33.95 5.40
N LYS A 346 -3.52 -35.16 5.69
CA LYS A 346 -2.16 -35.41 6.19
C LYS A 346 -1.09 -34.78 5.28
N GLY A 347 -0.23 -33.97 5.87
CA GLY A 347 0.87 -33.31 5.17
C GLY A 347 0.48 -32.22 4.17
N ASN A 348 -0.76 -31.72 4.20
CA ASN A 348 -1.23 -30.68 3.30
C ASN A 348 -1.44 -29.35 4.04
N SER A 349 -0.38 -28.57 4.17
CA SER A 349 -0.41 -27.25 4.84
C SER A 349 -1.36 -26.25 4.18
N LEU A 350 -1.75 -26.46 2.92
CA LEU A 350 -2.72 -25.62 2.24
C LEU A 350 -4.14 -25.75 2.82
N ASP A 351 -4.41 -26.80 3.57
CA ASP A 351 -5.72 -26.99 4.22
C ASP A 351 -5.82 -26.21 5.54
N ASP A 352 -4.69 -25.70 6.10
CA ASP A 352 -4.61 -24.94 7.37
C ASP A 352 -4.20 -23.45 7.17
N GLY A 353 -4.33 -22.96 5.95
CA GLY A 353 -3.79 -21.66 5.53
C GLY A 353 -4.26 -20.45 6.36
N LEU A 354 -5.44 -20.50 6.99
CA LEU A 354 -5.95 -19.42 7.85
C LEU A 354 -5.15 -19.31 9.15
N MET A 355 -4.94 -20.43 9.85
CA MET A 355 -4.19 -20.46 11.12
C MET A 355 -2.70 -20.23 10.89
N GLU A 356 -2.11 -20.83 9.86
CA GLU A 356 -0.72 -20.55 9.46
C GLU A 356 -0.52 -19.06 9.15
N GLY A 357 -1.47 -18.44 8.46
CA GLY A 357 -1.48 -17.01 8.17
C GLY A 357 -1.49 -16.14 9.44
N PHE A 358 -2.34 -16.49 10.41
CA PHE A 358 -2.41 -15.81 11.70
C PHE A 358 -1.11 -15.96 12.51
N PHE A 359 -0.62 -17.19 12.66
CA PHE A 359 0.63 -17.42 13.40
C PHE A 359 1.83 -16.75 12.76
N GLY A 360 1.88 -16.75 11.42
CA GLY A 360 2.91 -16.05 10.70
C GLY A 360 2.89 -14.53 10.93
N ILE A 361 1.70 -13.93 11.08
CA ILE A 361 1.54 -12.51 11.39
C ILE A 361 1.89 -12.25 12.86
N LEU A 362 1.31 -12.99 13.80
CA LEU A 362 1.56 -12.90 15.23
C LEU A 362 3.07 -12.95 15.53
N LYS A 363 3.74 -14.02 15.07
CA LYS A 363 5.16 -14.22 15.33
C LYS A 363 6.05 -13.14 14.70
N ARG A 364 5.69 -12.63 13.52
CA ARG A 364 6.44 -11.55 12.87
C ARG A 364 6.26 -10.18 13.54
N GLU A 365 5.05 -9.90 14.01
CA GLU A 365 4.71 -8.58 14.53
C GLU A 365 5.05 -8.42 16.02
N MET A 366 5.29 -9.52 16.79
CA MET A 366 5.55 -9.40 18.22
C MET A 366 6.65 -10.32 18.78
N PHE A 367 7.10 -11.34 18.06
CA PHE A 367 8.05 -12.31 18.60
C PHE A 367 9.38 -12.31 17.85
N TYR A 368 9.39 -12.59 16.52
CA TYR A 368 10.65 -12.69 15.79
C TYR A 368 11.41 -11.38 15.73
N GLY A 369 12.65 -11.40 16.21
CA GLY A 369 13.52 -10.24 16.35
C GLY A 369 13.33 -9.47 17.66
N PHE A 370 12.34 -9.86 18.47
CA PHE A 370 12.07 -9.30 19.79
C PHE A 370 12.30 -10.31 20.91
N GLU A 371 12.82 -11.52 20.61
CA GLU A 371 13.00 -12.59 21.58
C GLU A 371 13.79 -12.13 22.82
N LYS A 372 14.81 -11.31 22.59
CA LYS A 372 15.68 -10.78 23.67
C LYS A 372 14.99 -9.73 24.57
N THR A 373 13.83 -9.23 24.19
CA THR A 373 13.08 -8.27 25.00
C THR A 373 12.26 -8.92 26.09
N PHE A 374 12.04 -10.24 26.01
CA PHE A 374 11.31 -11.02 27.01
C PHE A 374 12.29 -11.67 27.98
N LYS A 375 12.12 -11.41 29.27
CA LYS A 375 12.96 -11.98 30.32
C LYS A 375 12.59 -13.42 30.64
N ASN A 376 11.30 -13.73 30.62
CA ASN A 376 10.72 -15.03 30.96
C ASN A 376 9.46 -15.33 30.15
N LEU A 377 8.91 -16.53 30.35
CA LEU A 377 7.68 -16.96 29.68
C LEU A 377 6.44 -16.16 30.08
N ASP A 378 6.41 -15.62 31.30
CA ASP A 378 5.26 -14.84 31.80
C ASP A 378 5.14 -13.49 31.06
N GLU A 379 6.29 -12.84 30.79
CA GLU A 379 6.32 -11.62 29.96
C GLU A 379 5.89 -11.93 28.50
N LEU A 380 6.33 -13.08 27.96
CA LEU A 380 5.92 -13.51 26.64
C LEU A 380 4.41 -13.83 26.59
N GLU A 381 3.88 -14.52 27.61
CA GLU A 381 2.45 -14.79 27.72
C GLU A 381 1.63 -13.50 27.77
N LYS A 382 2.03 -12.54 28.58
CA LYS A 382 1.42 -11.21 28.63
C LYS A 382 1.43 -10.52 27.27
N ALA A 383 2.56 -10.55 26.58
CA ALA A 383 2.70 -9.94 25.25
C ALA A 383 1.81 -10.63 24.19
N ILE A 384 1.62 -11.95 24.27
CA ILE A 384 0.70 -12.68 23.40
C ILE A 384 -0.75 -12.25 23.68
N LYS A 385 -1.18 -12.14 24.94
CA LYS A 385 -2.51 -11.65 25.33
C LYS A 385 -2.77 -10.23 24.82
N GLU A 386 -1.82 -9.32 25.03
CA GLU A 386 -1.89 -7.95 24.52
C GLU A 386 -1.95 -7.92 22.99
N TYR A 387 -1.21 -8.79 22.31
CA TYR A 387 -1.22 -8.85 20.86
C TYR A 387 -2.56 -9.36 20.32
N ILE A 388 -3.16 -10.40 20.93
CA ILE A 388 -4.47 -10.91 20.50
C ILE A 388 -5.55 -9.83 20.69
N TYR A 389 -5.53 -9.11 21.81
CA TYR A 389 -6.39 -7.96 22.02
C TYR A 389 -6.20 -6.89 20.92
N TYR A 390 -4.95 -6.52 20.62
CA TYR A 390 -4.62 -5.58 19.57
C TYR A 390 -5.11 -6.09 18.20
N TYR A 391 -4.91 -7.38 17.90
CA TYR A 391 -5.31 -8.00 16.65
C TYR A 391 -6.83 -7.93 16.43
N ASN A 392 -7.61 -8.24 17.44
CA ASN A 392 -9.07 -8.23 17.37
C ASN A 392 -9.66 -6.82 17.33
N ASN A 393 -9.09 -5.87 18.10
CA ASN A 393 -9.70 -4.57 18.35
C ASN A 393 -9.09 -3.41 17.54
N LYS A 394 -7.81 -3.48 17.17
CA LYS A 394 -7.09 -2.33 16.58
C LYS A 394 -6.49 -2.60 15.21
N ARG A 395 -6.18 -3.85 14.91
CA ARG A 395 -5.48 -4.21 13.68
C ARG A 395 -6.43 -4.37 12.51
N ILE A 396 -6.42 -3.42 11.57
CA ILE A 396 -7.22 -3.51 10.35
C ILE A 396 -6.67 -4.57 9.37
N LYS A 397 -7.58 -5.22 8.62
CA LYS A 397 -7.27 -6.22 7.61
C LYS A 397 -7.98 -5.90 6.30
N SER A 398 -7.24 -5.93 5.19
CA SER A 398 -7.79 -5.68 3.85
C SER A 398 -8.79 -6.75 3.41
N THR A 399 -8.63 -8.00 3.88
CA THR A 399 -9.54 -9.12 3.59
C THR A 399 -10.95 -8.92 4.14
N ILE A 400 -11.10 -8.13 5.19
CA ILE A 400 -12.38 -7.78 5.82
C ILE A 400 -12.66 -6.27 5.69
N LYS A 401 -12.55 -5.75 4.48
CA LYS A 401 -12.88 -4.35 4.10
C LYS A 401 -12.18 -3.27 4.94
N ASN A 402 -10.94 -3.52 5.38
CA ASN A 402 -10.16 -2.64 6.27
C ASN A 402 -10.80 -2.37 7.64
N HIS A 403 -11.62 -3.27 8.13
CA HIS A 403 -12.09 -3.26 9.52
C HIS A 403 -11.16 -4.09 10.41
N THR A 404 -11.29 -3.91 11.72
CA THR A 404 -10.77 -4.89 12.68
C THR A 404 -11.71 -6.11 12.72
N PRO A 405 -11.25 -7.29 13.19
CA PRO A 405 -12.10 -8.47 13.32
C PRO A 405 -13.43 -8.21 14.06
N ILE A 406 -13.38 -7.54 15.21
CA ILE A 406 -14.58 -7.21 16.00
C ILE A 406 -15.47 -6.19 15.28
N GLN A 407 -14.91 -5.14 14.67
CA GLN A 407 -15.71 -4.20 13.88
C GLN A 407 -16.43 -4.89 12.72
N TYR A 408 -15.75 -5.83 12.06
CA TYR A 408 -16.34 -6.58 10.96
C TYR A 408 -17.45 -7.52 11.45
N ARG A 409 -17.26 -8.21 12.62
CA ARG A 409 -18.31 -9.02 13.26
C ARG A 409 -19.55 -8.17 13.52
N ASN A 410 -19.39 -7.05 14.19
CA ASN A 410 -20.50 -6.15 14.50
C ASN A 410 -21.21 -5.63 13.24
N MET A 411 -20.45 -5.31 12.19
CA MET A 411 -21.01 -4.88 10.91
C MET A 411 -21.87 -5.98 10.26
N VAL A 412 -21.39 -7.23 10.28
CA VAL A 412 -22.13 -8.36 9.67
C VAL A 412 -23.38 -8.67 10.50
N LEU A 413 -23.28 -8.70 11.82
CA LEU A 413 -24.43 -9.00 12.71
C LEU A 413 -25.51 -7.91 12.64
N ASN A 414 -25.12 -6.65 12.47
CA ASN A 414 -26.09 -5.54 12.32
C ASN A 414 -26.79 -5.52 10.95
N GLN A 415 -26.37 -6.35 9.99
CA GLN A 415 -26.99 -6.49 8.68
C GLN A 415 -27.96 -7.68 8.59
N LEU A 416 -28.05 -8.48 9.64
CA LEU A 416 -28.98 -9.61 9.81
C LEU A 416 -30.28 -9.16 10.49
#